data_dcc4138e9ef31db8d15eedeb8912be44
#
_entry.id   dcc4138e9ef31db8d15eedeb8912be44
#
_cell.length_a   1.000
_cell.length_b   1.000
_cell.length_c   1.000
_cell.angle_alpha   90.00
_cell.angle_beta   90.00
_cell.angle_gamma   90.00
#
_symmetry.space_group_name_H-M   'P 1'
#
loop_
_entity.id
_entity.type
_entity.pdbx_description
1 polymer ?
#
loop_
_entity_poly.entity_id
_entity_poly.type
_entity_poly.pdbx_seq_one_letter_code
_entity_poly.pdbx_strand_id
1 'polypeptide(L)'
;AGDESHALSESWKPHAHFHYLTGLTNESGSAILFDPTNPVKSKQVILFLRPLNPEMEKWDGLRKELGSELSNAVGIKTIMRTTQMPRVVADVITRTKTLATLMPLSPSGTSPDLSYWQQVASNIPECSIRDSSHIIPALRSVKSKAEIDIIQEAVNITANGFKQAMQAVRSGLNEYKVQATLEYGYAMVGGRGSAFPPIVGGGLNSTVLHYKENDKDLVDGDLVCIDS
;
A
#
# COMPACT_ATOMS: atom_id res chain seq x y z
N ALA A 1 -8.64 3.32 2.84
CA ALA A 1 -8.39 3.95 1.56
C ALA A 1 -8.01 5.42 1.77
N GLY A 2 -6.92 5.89 1.17
CA GLY A 2 -6.45 7.28 1.32
C GLY A 2 -7.37 8.28 0.63
N ASP A 3 -7.30 9.53 1.10
CA ASP A 3 -8.10 10.67 0.65
C ASP A 3 -7.88 11.00 -0.83
N GLU A 4 -8.94 11.41 -1.52
CA GLU A 4 -8.94 11.79 -2.95
C GLU A 4 -8.13 13.07 -3.25
N SER A 5 -7.85 13.91 -2.24
CA SER A 5 -7.17 15.20 -2.41
C SER A 5 -5.68 15.11 -2.76
N HIS A 6 -5.08 13.91 -2.68
CA HIS A 6 -3.66 13.68 -2.93
C HIS A 6 -3.33 12.93 -4.23
N ALA A 7 -4.30 12.77 -5.13
CA ALA A 7 -4.11 12.04 -6.39
C ALA A 7 -3.09 12.68 -7.36
N LEU A 8 -2.70 13.94 -7.14
CA LEU A 8 -1.72 14.66 -7.96
C LEU A 8 -0.36 14.86 -7.27
N SER A 9 -0.22 14.53 -5.98
CA SER A 9 1.04 14.67 -5.27
C SER A 9 1.54 13.28 -4.87
N GLU A 10 2.62 12.84 -5.45
CA GLU A 10 3.34 11.61 -5.15
C GLU A 10 2.51 10.32 -5.22
N SER A 11 3.05 9.30 -5.82
CA SER A 11 2.46 7.99 -6.06
C SER A 11 1.58 7.50 -4.90
N TRP A 12 0.26 7.69 -5.00
CA TRP A 12 -0.68 7.09 -4.06
C TRP A 12 -0.41 5.57 -3.97
N LYS A 13 -0.25 5.08 -2.77
CA LYS A 13 -0.08 3.65 -2.51
C LYS A 13 -1.30 3.14 -1.73
N PRO A 14 -1.84 1.97 -2.11
CA PRO A 14 -2.91 1.36 -1.35
C PRO A 14 -2.44 0.97 0.04
N HIS A 15 -3.36 0.89 0.99
CA HIS A 15 -3.05 0.31 2.28
C HIS A 15 -2.46 -1.10 2.10
N ALA A 16 -1.36 -1.41 2.78
CA ALA A 16 -0.59 -2.63 2.55
C ALA A 16 -1.42 -3.92 2.73
N HIS A 17 -2.40 -3.93 3.65
CA HIS A 17 -3.29 -5.07 3.82
C HIS A 17 -4.28 -5.22 2.66
N PHE A 18 -4.81 -4.09 2.14
CA PHE A 18 -5.69 -4.12 0.99
C PHE A 18 -4.95 -4.64 -0.25
N HIS A 19 -3.75 -4.14 -0.49
CA HIS A 19 -2.90 -4.63 -1.58
C HIS A 19 -2.59 -6.13 -1.43
N TYR A 20 -2.21 -6.58 -0.24
CA TYR A 20 -1.95 -8.00 0.04
C TYR A 20 -3.16 -8.90 -0.30
N LEU A 21 -4.37 -8.45 0.04
CA LEU A 21 -5.60 -9.22 -0.14
C LEU A 21 -6.15 -9.18 -1.58
N THR A 22 -5.80 -8.17 -2.38
CA THR A 22 -6.44 -7.93 -3.68
C THR A 22 -5.48 -7.83 -4.85
N GLY A 23 -4.20 -7.52 -4.62
CA GLY A 23 -3.22 -7.20 -5.65
C GLY A 23 -3.47 -5.86 -6.37
N LEU A 24 -4.49 -5.08 -5.98
CA LEU A 24 -4.83 -3.82 -6.62
C LEU A 24 -3.93 -2.69 -6.14
N THR A 25 -3.39 -1.91 -7.09
CA THR A 25 -2.42 -0.83 -6.82
C THR A 25 -2.96 0.57 -7.03
N ASN A 26 -4.06 0.74 -7.77
CA ASN A 26 -4.56 2.05 -8.24
C ASN A 26 -6.06 2.27 -7.97
N GLU A 27 -6.64 1.57 -7.00
CA GLU A 27 -8.06 1.66 -6.65
C GLU A 27 -8.22 2.35 -5.29
N SER A 28 -8.02 3.67 -5.23
CA SER A 28 -8.26 4.46 -4.01
C SER A 28 -9.74 4.39 -3.60
N GLY A 29 -10.06 4.66 -2.32
CA GLY A 29 -11.44 4.62 -1.81
C GLY A 29 -12.13 3.26 -1.89
N SER A 30 -11.41 2.17 -2.15
CA SER A 30 -11.94 0.81 -2.23
C SER A 30 -11.92 0.12 -0.87
N ALA A 31 -12.77 -0.89 -0.70
CA ALA A 31 -12.88 -1.65 0.55
C ALA A 31 -13.10 -3.14 0.27
N ILE A 32 -12.76 -3.98 1.24
CA ILE A 32 -13.04 -5.40 1.22
C ILE A 32 -13.85 -5.77 2.48
N LEU A 33 -14.90 -6.55 2.30
CA LEU A 33 -15.75 -7.07 3.36
C LEU A 33 -15.63 -8.59 3.42
N PHE A 34 -15.42 -9.10 4.62
CA PHE A 34 -15.47 -10.53 4.92
C PHE A 34 -16.74 -10.83 5.73
N ASP A 35 -17.58 -11.72 5.22
CA ASP A 35 -18.77 -12.22 5.87
C ASP A 35 -18.76 -13.77 5.88
N PRO A 36 -17.96 -14.38 6.77
CA PRO A 36 -17.84 -15.84 6.82
C PRO A 36 -19.14 -16.55 7.17
N THR A 37 -20.14 -15.81 7.66
CA THR A 37 -21.46 -16.35 8.03
C THR A 37 -22.44 -16.39 6.86
N ASN A 38 -22.04 -15.85 5.67
CA ASN A 38 -22.90 -15.88 4.50
C ASN A 38 -23.05 -17.30 3.96
N PRO A 39 -24.28 -17.81 3.78
CA PRO A 39 -24.51 -19.16 3.26
C PRO A 39 -24.01 -19.33 1.80
N VAL A 40 -23.92 -18.24 1.05
CA VAL A 40 -23.45 -18.24 -0.34
C VAL A 40 -21.93 -17.96 -0.33
N LYS A 41 -21.12 -18.98 -0.62
CA LYS A 41 -19.65 -18.88 -0.59
C LYS A 41 -19.09 -17.69 -1.39
N SER A 42 -19.64 -17.41 -2.57
CA SER A 42 -19.19 -16.29 -3.41
C SER A 42 -19.46 -14.91 -2.78
N LYS A 43 -20.32 -14.82 -1.78
CA LYS A 43 -20.65 -13.59 -1.05
C LYS A 43 -19.95 -13.50 0.31
N GLN A 44 -19.13 -14.48 0.68
CA GLN A 44 -18.34 -14.43 1.92
C GLN A 44 -17.18 -13.42 1.84
N VAL A 45 -16.76 -13.07 0.62
CA VAL A 45 -15.79 -12.00 0.37
C VAL A 45 -16.37 -11.08 -0.70
N ILE A 46 -16.47 -9.81 -0.39
CA ILE A 46 -17.01 -8.79 -1.29
C ILE A 46 -15.97 -7.67 -1.42
N LEU A 47 -15.59 -7.37 -2.65
CA LEU A 47 -14.73 -6.24 -2.98
C LEU A 47 -15.61 -5.07 -3.43
N PHE A 48 -15.38 -3.90 -2.86
CA PHE A 48 -16.04 -2.66 -3.26
C PHE A 48 -15.03 -1.75 -3.95
N LEU A 49 -15.34 -1.34 -5.18
CA LEU A 49 -14.56 -0.38 -5.96
C LEU A 49 -15.35 0.91 -6.16
N ARG A 50 -14.65 2.03 -6.32
CA ARG A 50 -15.30 3.31 -6.60
C ARG A 50 -16.21 3.23 -7.83
N PRO A 51 -17.31 4.00 -7.88
CA PRO A 51 -18.13 4.10 -9.07
C PRO A 51 -17.33 4.69 -10.23
N LEU A 52 -17.76 4.41 -11.46
CA LEU A 52 -17.25 5.07 -12.64
C LEU A 52 -17.54 6.58 -12.55
N ASN A 53 -16.57 7.37 -12.97
CA ASN A 53 -16.70 8.81 -13.06
C ASN A 53 -16.00 9.29 -14.35
N PRO A 54 -16.74 9.43 -15.48
CA PRO A 54 -16.14 9.76 -16.75
C PRO A 54 -15.37 11.09 -16.77
N GLU A 55 -15.75 12.04 -15.93
CA GLU A 55 -15.00 13.32 -15.83
C GLU A 55 -13.63 13.12 -15.19
N MET A 56 -13.58 12.36 -14.09
CA MET A 56 -12.30 12.04 -13.42
C MET A 56 -11.45 11.07 -14.25
N GLU A 57 -12.07 10.16 -15.00
CA GLU A 57 -11.34 9.21 -15.85
C GLU A 57 -10.56 9.87 -16.99
N LYS A 58 -10.93 11.07 -17.38
CA LYS A 58 -10.14 11.89 -18.32
C LYS A 58 -8.79 12.31 -17.74
N TRP A 59 -8.70 12.43 -16.40
CA TRP A 59 -7.50 12.87 -15.69
C TRP A 59 -6.69 11.70 -15.13
N ASP A 60 -7.38 10.74 -14.51
CA ASP A 60 -6.76 9.66 -13.73
C ASP A 60 -6.63 8.34 -14.53
N GLY A 61 -7.18 8.30 -15.74
CA GLY A 61 -7.30 7.07 -16.53
C GLY A 61 -8.56 6.28 -16.21
N LEU A 62 -8.84 5.28 -17.07
CA LEU A 62 -10.05 4.47 -16.98
C LEU A 62 -10.07 3.61 -15.71
N ARG A 63 -11.21 3.59 -15.04
CA ARG A 63 -11.45 2.70 -13.90
C ARG A 63 -11.79 1.28 -14.37
N LYS A 64 -11.44 0.31 -13.54
CA LYS A 64 -11.73 -1.09 -13.83
C LYS A 64 -13.24 -1.33 -13.90
N GLU A 65 -13.67 -1.98 -14.95
CA GLU A 65 -15.03 -2.47 -15.10
C GLU A 65 -15.26 -3.69 -14.19
N LEU A 66 -16.49 -3.84 -13.71
CA LEU A 66 -16.89 -5.03 -12.96
C LEU A 66 -17.19 -6.16 -13.95
N GLY A 67 -16.44 -7.26 -13.82
CA GLY A 67 -16.62 -8.39 -14.73
C GLY A 67 -15.77 -9.59 -14.34
N SER A 68 -15.87 -10.63 -15.17
CA SER A 68 -15.16 -11.90 -14.96
C SER A 68 -13.63 -11.73 -15.01
N GLU A 69 -13.14 -10.86 -15.85
CA GLU A 69 -11.71 -10.57 -15.97
C GLU A 69 -11.14 -10.08 -14.64
N LEU A 70 -11.72 -9.02 -14.09
CA LEU A 70 -11.32 -8.49 -12.78
C LEU A 70 -11.51 -9.52 -11.67
N SER A 71 -12.66 -10.22 -11.66
CA SER A 71 -12.94 -11.27 -10.67
C SER A 71 -11.90 -12.38 -10.68
N ASN A 72 -11.43 -12.78 -11.85
CA ASN A 72 -10.39 -13.79 -11.99
C ASN A 72 -9.01 -13.24 -11.58
N ALA A 73 -8.71 -11.99 -11.92
CA ALA A 73 -7.44 -11.36 -11.56
C ALA A 73 -7.25 -11.21 -10.05
N VAL A 74 -8.33 -10.80 -9.32
CA VAL A 74 -8.26 -10.61 -7.86
C VAL A 74 -8.66 -11.85 -7.06
N GLY A 75 -9.18 -12.90 -7.70
CA GLY A 75 -9.67 -14.10 -7.03
C GLY A 75 -10.98 -13.93 -6.23
N ILE A 76 -11.64 -12.78 -6.33
CA ILE A 76 -12.86 -12.45 -5.59
C ILE A 76 -14.06 -12.49 -6.54
N LYS A 77 -15.05 -13.33 -6.22
CA LYS A 77 -16.22 -13.56 -7.10
C LYS A 77 -17.26 -12.44 -7.03
N THR A 78 -17.44 -11.81 -5.89
CA THR A 78 -18.42 -10.73 -5.71
C THR A 78 -17.69 -9.40 -5.65
N ILE A 79 -17.91 -8.57 -6.68
CA ILE A 79 -17.35 -7.22 -6.77
C ILE A 79 -18.52 -6.26 -7.02
N MET A 80 -18.55 -5.16 -6.24
CA MET A 80 -19.62 -4.16 -6.28
C MET A 80 -19.02 -2.75 -6.33
N ARG A 81 -19.86 -1.75 -6.60
CA ARG A 81 -19.46 -0.35 -6.42
C ARG A 81 -19.65 0.09 -4.98
N THR A 82 -18.79 0.98 -4.49
CA THR A 82 -18.83 1.49 -3.10
C THR A 82 -20.16 2.16 -2.75
N THR A 83 -20.94 2.61 -3.72
CA THR A 83 -22.30 3.13 -3.53
C THR A 83 -23.25 2.10 -2.89
N GLN A 84 -22.98 0.80 -3.04
CA GLN A 84 -23.76 -0.29 -2.45
C GLN A 84 -23.25 -0.70 -1.07
N MET A 85 -22.03 -0.28 -0.71
CA MET A 85 -21.37 -0.71 0.52
C MET A 85 -22.17 -0.42 1.79
N PRO A 86 -22.75 0.78 2.00
CA PRO A 86 -23.50 1.07 3.23
C PRO A 86 -24.65 0.10 3.47
N ARG A 87 -25.40 -0.21 2.42
CA ARG A 87 -26.52 -1.16 2.50
C ARG A 87 -26.04 -2.58 2.82
N VAL A 88 -25.03 -3.06 2.10
CA VAL A 88 -24.50 -4.43 2.31
C VAL A 88 -23.92 -4.58 3.71
N VAL A 89 -23.17 -3.60 4.17
CA VAL A 89 -22.58 -3.61 5.52
C VAL A 89 -23.66 -3.58 6.58
N ALA A 90 -24.70 -2.73 6.44
CA ALA A 90 -25.83 -2.67 7.36
C ALA A 90 -26.57 -4.01 7.45
N ASP A 91 -26.83 -4.67 6.31
CA ASP A 91 -27.47 -5.98 6.27
C ASP A 91 -26.65 -7.04 7.03
N VAL A 92 -25.32 -7.06 6.81
CA VAL A 92 -24.43 -8.00 7.49
C VAL A 92 -24.39 -7.73 8.99
N ILE A 93 -24.22 -6.48 9.41
CA ILE A 93 -24.12 -6.12 10.84
C ILE A 93 -25.45 -6.36 11.55
N THR A 94 -26.57 -6.08 10.90
CA THR A 94 -27.91 -6.34 11.49
C THR A 94 -28.08 -7.83 11.80
N ARG A 95 -27.55 -8.70 10.95
CA ARG A 95 -27.62 -10.15 11.12
C ARG A 95 -26.59 -10.68 12.13
N THR A 96 -25.37 -10.16 12.08
CA THR A 96 -24.25 -10.69 12.89
C THR A 96 -24.08 -10.00 14.24
N LYS A 97 -24.64 -8.80 14.41
CA LYS A 97 -24.48 -7.94 15.60
C LYS A 97 -23.01 -7.65 15.94
N THR A 98 -22.11 -7.87 15.01
CA THR A 98 -20.68 -7.68 15.21
C THR A 98 -20.06 -7.07 13.96
N LEU A 99 -19.23 -6.06 14.16
CA LEU A 99 -18.34 -5.48 13.17
C LEU A 99 -16.90 -5.68 13.63
N ALA A 100 -16.13 -6.46 12.87
CA ALA A 100 -14.70 -6.61 13.13
C ALA A 100 -13.91 -5.63 12.27
N THR A 101 -13.02 -4.84 12.87
CA THR A 101 -12.12 -3.94 12.14
C THR A 101 -10.74 -4.56 12.02
N LEU A 102 -10.12 -4.40 10.84
CA LEU A 102 -8.73 -4.78 10.61
C LEU A 102 -7.75 -3.63 10.90
N MET A 103 -8.24 -2.51 11.38
CA MET A 103 -7.46 -1.39 11.89
C MET A 103 -7.48 -1.40 13.42
N PRO A 104 -6.36 -1.06 14.07
CA PRO A 104 -6.32 -1.02 15.54
C PRO A 104 -7.35 -0.06 16.10
N LEU A 105 -8.02 -0.45 17.17
CA LEU A 105 -8.82 0.43 18.01
C LEU A 105 -7.87 1.21 18.91
N SER A 106 -7.31 2.31 18.39
CA SER A 106 -6.39 3.14 19.18
C SER A 106 -7.15 4.07 20.13
N PRO A 107 -6.78 4.13 21.41
CA PRO A 107 -7.35 5.09 22.36
C PRO A 107 -6.99 6.56 22.04
N SER A 108 -5.91 6.79 21.28
CA SER A 108 -5.33 8.11 21.07
C SER A 108 -5.61 8.73 19.69
N GLY A 109 -6.35 8.06 18.82
CA GLY A 109 -6.66 8.62 17.52
C GLY A 109 -7.73 7.80 16.79
N THR A 110 -8.73 8.49 16.28
CA THR A 110 -9.72 7.91 15.36
C THR A 110 -9.18 8.05 13.94
N SER A 111 -8.93 6.93 13.26
CA SER A 111 -8.80 6.99 11.81
C SER A 111 -10.18 7.35 11.20
N PRO A 112 -10.23 8.06 10.06
CA PRO A 112 -11.49 8.35 9.38
C PRO A 112 -12.33 7.08 9.13
N ASP A 113 -11.68 5.98 8.80
CA ASP A 113 -12.33 4.69 8.58
C ASP A 113 -12.98 4.15 9.87
N LEU A 114 -12.28 4.25 11.01
CA LEU A 114 -12.83 3.80 12.29
C LEU A 114 -14.02 4.65 12.71
N SER A 115 -13.95 5.97 12.55
CA SER A 115 -15.07 6.88 12.84
C SER A 115 -16.30 6.54 12.01
N TYR A 116 -16.13 6.25 10.73
CA TYR A 116 -17.20 5.79 9.85
C TYR A 116 -17.84 4.49 10.37
N TRP A 117 -17.05 3.50 10.73
CA TRP A 117 -17.54 2.22 11.23
C TRP A 117 -18.23 2.35 12.58
N GLN A 118 -17.74 3.22 13.46
CA GLN A 118 -18.40 3.54 14.73
C GLN A 118 -19.77 4.17 14.49
N GLN A 119 -19.88 5.10 13.54
CA GLN A 119 -21.15 5.71 13.16
C GLN A 119 -22.12 4.67 12.58
N VAL A 120 -21.65 3.77 11.72
CA VAL A 120 -22.50 2.69 11.19
C VAL A 120 -22.99 1.78 12.31
N ALA A 121 -22.11 1.37 13.22
CA ALA A 121 -22.45 0.49 14.33
C ALA A 121 -23.43 1.12 15.32
N SER A 122 -23.29 2.43 15.58
CA SER A 122 -24.19 3.15 16.53
C SER A 122 -25.65 3.19 16.08
N ASN A 123 -25.90 3.04 14.78
CA ASN A 123 -27.26 2.99 14.22
C ASN A 123 -27.91 1.59 14.29
N ILE A 124 -27.18 0.58 14.76
CA ILE A 124 -27.67 -0.81 14.81
C ILE A 124 -27.71 -1.28 16.26
N PRO A 125 -28.88 -1.56 16.84
CA PRO A 125 -29.01 -2.01 18.22
C PRO A 125 -28.16 -3.26 18.50
N GLU A 126 -27.51 -3.29 19.66
CA GLU A 126 -26.69 -4.41 20.14
C GLU A 126 -25.43 -4.71 19.28
N CYS A 127 -25.06 -3.80 18.38
CA CYS A 127 -23.86 -3.98 17.59
C CYS A 127 -22.60 -3.74 18.45
N SER A 128 -21.65 -4.69 18.38
CA SER A 128 -20.34 -4.56 18.97
C SER A 128 -19.26 -4.37 17.91
N ILE A 129 -18.27 -3.53 18.19
CA ILE A 129 -17.06 -3.40 17.37
C ILE A 129 -15.95 -4.22 18.01
N ARG A 130 -15.32 -5.08 17.22
CA ARG A 130 -14.20 -5.94 17.64
C ARG A 130 -12.93 -5.53 16.92
N ASP A 131 -11.84 -5.42 17.66
CA ASP A 131 -10.50 -5.29 17.08
C ASP A 131 -10.01 -6.65 16.57
N SER A 132 -9.77 -6.72 15.27
CA SER A 132 -9.20 -7.88 14.57
C SER A 132 -7.95 -7.49 13.78
N SER A 133 -7.29 -6.40 14.16
CA SER A 133 -6.11 -5.85 13.48
C SER A 133 -4.91 -6.81 13.44
N HIS A 134 -4.86 -7.80 14.33
CA HIS A 134 -3.80 -8.80 14.40
C HIS A 134 -3.88 -9.86 13.29
N ILE A 135 -5.04 -10.06 12.65
CA ILE A 135 -5.27 -11.17 11.72
C ILE A 135 -4.39 -11.05 10.47
N ILE A 136 -4.43 -9.91 9.79
CA ILE A 136 -3.67 -9.75 8.54
C ILE A 136 -2.15 -9.70 8.77
N PRO A 137 -1.62 -9.01 9.79
CA PRO A 137 -0.21 -9.15 10.14
C PRO A 137 0.24 -10.58 10.39
N ALA A 138 -0.56 -11.37 11.11
CA ALA A 138 -0.26 -12.78 11.36
C ALA A 138 -0.20 -13.60 10.05
N LEU A 139 -1.14 -13.39 9.12
CA LEU A 139 -1.11 -14.03 7.81
C LEU A 139 0.12 -13.62 6.98
N ARG A 140 0.54 -12.36 7.06
CA ARG A 140 1.68 -11.82 6.31
C ARG A 140 3.04 -12.13 6.95
N SER A 141 3.09 -12.59 8.20
CA SER A 141 4.35 -12.86 8.90
C SER A 141 5.11 -14.04 8.29
N VAL A 142 4.40 -15.09 7.88
CA VAL A 142 4.97 -16.26 7.20
C VAL A 142 4.71 -16.12 5.71
N LYS A 143 5.77 -15.98 4.92
CA LYS A 143 5.69 -15.72 3.47
C LYS A 143 5.47 -17.03 2.71
N SER A 144 4.56 -16.99 1.75
CA SER A 144 4.41 -18.04 0.75
C SER A 144 5.62 -18.08 -0.20
N LYS A 145 5.76 -19.16 -0.96
CA LYS A 145 6.81 -19.25 -1.97
C LYS A 145 6.70 -18.12 -3.01
N ALA A 146 5.50 -17.79 -3.47
CA ALA A 146 5.28 -16.71 -4.44
C ALA A 146 5.71 -15.34 -3.88
N GLU A 147 5.45 -15.06 -2.59
CA GLU A 147 5.92 -13.83 -1.95
C GLU A 147 7.44 -13.81 -1.83
N ILE A 148 8.08 -14.93 -1.51
CA ILE A 148 9.54 -15.04 -1.46
C ILE A 148 10.15 -14.80 -2.84
N ASP A 149 9.57 -15.33 -3.90
CA ASP A 149 10.04 -15.12 -5.27
C ASP A 149 10.00 -13.62 -5.65
N ILE A 150 8.91 -12.89 -5.28
CA ILE A 150 8.80 -11.43 -5.50
C ILE A 150 9.82 -10.65 -4.64
N ILE A 151 10.02 -11.04 -3.39
CA ILE A 151 11.03 -10.42 -2.52
C ILE A 151 12.43 -10.62 -3.12
N GLN A 152 12.73 -11.82 -3.64
CA GLN A 152 14.02 -12.09 -4.29
C GLN A 152 14.21 -11.23 -5.54
N GLU A 153 13.16 -11.00 -6.31
CA GLU A 153 13.20 -10.08 -7.45
C GLU A 153 13.52 -8.64 -7.00
N ALA A 154 12.86 -8.15 -5.94
CA ALA A 154 13.16 -6.85 -5.36
C ALA A 154 14.62 -6.74 -4.86
N VAL A 155 15.15 -7.79 -4.24
CA VAL A 155 16.56 -7.86 -3.82
C VAL A 155 17.50 -7.77 -5.03
N ASN A 156 17.20 -8.46 -6.13
CA ASN A 156 18.00 -8.41 -7.34
C ASN A 156 18.00 -7.01 -7.99
N ILE A 157 16.84 -6.33 -7.99
CA ILE A 157 16.70 -4.94 -8.43
C ILE A 157 17.57 -4.02 -7.58
N THR A 158 17.47 -4.14 -6.26
CA THR A 158 18.27 -3.36 -5.30
C THR A 158 19.77 -3.59 -5.52
N ALA A 159 20.20 -4.84 -5.62
CA ALA A 159 21.60 -5.18 -5.87
C ALA A 159 22.15 -4.59 -7.18
N ASN A 160 21.32 -4.50 -8.23
CA ASN A 160 21.72 -3.84 -9.48
C ASN A 160 21.96 -2.35 -9.29
N GLY A 161 21.06 -1.64 -8.61
CA GLY A 161 21.24 -0.21 -8.33
C GLY A 161 22.48 0.07 -7.48
N PHE A 162 22.69 -0.72 -6.42
CA PHE A 162 23.90 -0.60 -5.60
C PHE A 162 25.17 -0.82 -6.39
N LYS A 163 25.23 -1.82 -7.28
CA LYS A 163 26.40 -2.02 -8.14
C LYS A 163 26.69 -0.80 -9.02
N GLN A 164 25.67 -0.16 -9.58
CA GLN A 164 25.83 1.03 -10.39
C GLN A 164 26.28 2.24 -9.55
N ALA A 165 25.67 2.44 -8.39
CA ALA A 165 26.05 3.49 -7.46
C ALA A 165 27.51 3.34 -7.00
N MET A 166 27.93 2.13 -6.61
CA MET A 166 29.32 1.84 -6.22
C MET A 166 30.31 2.14 -7.33
N GLN A 167 29.97 1.88 -8.59
CA GLN A 167 30.82 2.19 -9.75
C GLN A 167 30.89 3.69 -10.05
N ALA A 168 29.85 4.45 -9.68
CA ALA A 168 29.80 5.89 -9.90
C ALA A 168 30.51 6.70 -8.82
N VAL A 169 30.58 6.20 -7.59
CA VAL A 169 31.19 6.91 -6.44
C VAL A 169 32.67 7.28 -6.74
N ARG A 170 32.97 8.57 -6.61
CA ARG A 170 34.30 9.13 -6.73
C ARG A 170 34.38 10.50 -6.06
N SER A 171 35.58 10.93 -5.73
CA SER A 171 35.81 12.30 -5.24
C SER A 171 35.25 13.35 -6.21
N GLY A 172 34.61 14.39 -5.69
CA GLY A 172 33.98 15.46 -6.44
C GLY A 172 32.57 15.09 -7.00
N LEU A 173 32.09 13.86 -6.82
CA LEU A 173 30.70 13.53 -7.15
C LEU A 173 29.79 13.97 -6.01
N ASN A 174 28.69 14.62 -6.33
CA ASN A 174 27.69 15.01 -5.33
C ASN A 174 26.85 13.82 -4.88
N GLU A 175 26.46 13.78 -3.60
CA GLU A 175 25.66 12.71 -2.99
C GLU A 175 24.35 12.47 -3.76
N TYR A 176 23.63 13.53 -4.19
CA TYR A 176 22.40 13.37 -4.97
C TYR A 176 22.62 12.69 -6.33
N LYS A 177 23.83 12.80 -6.91
CA LYS A 177 24.16 12.09 -8.17
C LYS A 177 24.37 10.61 -7.94
N VAL A 178 24.88 10.24 -6.76
CA VAL A 178 24.95 8.83 -6.34
C VAL A 178 23.55 8.29 -6.15
N GLN A 179 22.67 9.04 -5.47
CA GLN A 179 21.25 8.70 -5.34
C GLN A 179 20.57 8.51 -6.70
N ALA A 180 20.70 9.48 -7.60
CA ALA A 180 20.12 9.39 -8.94
C ALA A 180 20.61 8.17 -9.72
N THR A 181 21.89 7.80 -9.57
CA THR A 181 22.47 6.60 -10.21
C THR A 181 21.86 5.32 -9.62
N LEU A 182 21.67 5.29 -8.30
CA LEU A 182 21.02 4.17 -7.59
C LEU A 182 19.59 3.97 -8.09
N GLU A 183 18.79 5.04 -8.09
CA GLU A 183 17.38 5.02 -8.53
C GLU A 183 17.25 4.70 -10.03
N TYR A 184 18.13 5.23 -10.86
CA TYR A 184 18.22 4.85 -12.27
C TYR A 184 18.51 3.35 -12.43
N GLY A 185 19.44 2.82 -11.64
CA GLY A 185 19.77 1.39 -11.64
C GLY A 185 18.55 0.52 -11.29
N TYR A 186 17.68 0.97 -10.39
CA TYR A 186 16.42 0.28 -10.08
C TYR A 186 15.45 0.33 -11.27
N ALA A 187 15.25 1.51 -11.81
CA ALA A 187 14.29 1.73 -12.90
C ALA A 187 14.65 0.92 -14.15
N MET A 188 15.92 0.80 -14.49
CA MET A 188 16.40 0.08 -15.69
C MET A 188 16.11 -1.43 -15.66
N VAL A 189 15.86 -2.00 -14.48
CA VAL A 189 15.56 -3.43 -14.33
C VAL A 189 14.17 -3.70 -13.77
N GLY A 190 13.26 -2.72 -13.88
CA GLY A 190 11.84 -2.86 -13.58
C GLY A 190 11.42 -2.38 -12.19
N GLY A 191 12.32 -1.80 -11.39
CA GLY A 191 11.98 -1.13 -10.14
C GLY A 191 11.11 0.10 -10.37
N ARG A 192 10.09 0.29 -9.55
CA ARG A 192 9.12 1.39 -9.66
C ARG A 192 9.33 2.49 -8.61
N GLY A 193 10.54 2.59 -8.07
CA GLY A 193 10.92 3.55 -7.06
C GLY A 193 11.45 2.90 -5.79
N SER A 194 12.04 3.72 -4.93
CA SER A 194 12.57 3.30 -3.65
C SER A 194 11.47 3.08 -2.62
N ALA A 195 11.72 2.24 -1.63
CA ALA A 195 10.77 1.99 -0.53
C ALA A 195 10.61 3.23 0.36
N PHE A 196 11.68 4.00 0.52
CA PHE A 196 11.76 5.29 1.20
C PHE A 196 12.78 6.18 0.48
N PRO A 197 12.82 7.51 0.75
CA PRO A 197 13.82 8.39 0.15
C PRO A 197 15.22 7.89 0.47
N PRO A 198 16.07 7.58 -0.53
CA PRO A 198 17.41 7.05 -0.29
C PRO A 198 18.27 8.01 0.53
N ILE A 199 19.08 7.46 1.39
CA ILE A 199 20.09 8.16 2.18
C ILE A 199 21.44 7.92 1.51
N VAL A 200 22.14 9.00 1.16
CA VAL A 200 23.50 8.96 0.62
C VAL A 200 24.33 9.98 1.38
N GLY A 201 25.09 9.54 2.36
CA GLY A 201 25.93 10.42 3.18
C GLY A 201 27.41 10.12 3.04
N GLY A 202 28.21 11.12 2.65
CA GLY A 202 29.67 11.07 2.60
C GLY A 202 30.33 11.66 3.85
N GLY A 203 31.47 11.12 4.27
CA GLY A 203 32.22 11.62 5.43
C GLY A 203 31.39 11.73 6.69
N LEU A 204 31.30 12.93 7.29
CA LEU A 204 30.49 13.12 8.51
C LEU A 204 29.00 12.88 8.30
N ASN A 205 28.45 13.11 7.10
CA ASN A 205 27.04 12.85 6.81
C ASN A 205 26.70 11.36 6.92
N SER A 206 27.66 10.47 6.72
CA SER A 206 27.50 9.03 6.87
C SER A 206 27.19 8.59 8.31
N THR A 207 27.35 9.47 9.29
CA THR A 207 27.04 9.21 10.71
C THR A 207 25.63 9.63 11.12
N VAL A 208 24.88 10.29 10.22
CA VAL A 208 23.50 10.73 10.44
C VAL A 208 22.54 9.68 9.89
N LEU A 209 21.82 9.00 10.79
CA LEU A 209 20.97 7.84 10.44
C LEU A 209 19.89 8.15 9.40
N HIS A 210 19.24 9.32 9.48
CA HIS A 210 18.19 9.72 8.54
C HIS A 210 18.59 10.98 7.79
N TYR A 211 19.83 10.99 7.27
CA TYR A 211 20.34 12.06 6.42
C TYR A 211 19.55 12.09 5.10
N LYS A 212 18.94 13.21 4.76
CA LYS A 212 18.03 13.34 3.60
C LYS A 212 18.44 14.40 2.59
N GLU A 213 19.34 15.27 2.99
CA GLU A 213 19.76 16.40 2.17
C GLU A 213 20.49 15.92 0.91
N ASN A 214 21.38 14.93 1.05
CA ASN A 214 22.14 14.32 -0.04
C ASN A 214 22.73 15.37 -1.01
N ASP A 215 23.33 16.44 -0.48
CA ASP A 215 23.67 17.63 -1.26
C ASP A 215 25.17 18.00 -1.27
N LYS A 216 26.02 17.24 -0.55
CA LYS A 216 27.43 17.51 -0.47
C LYS A 216 28.24 16.76 -1.52
N ASP A 217 29.37 17.35 -1.91
CA ASP A 217 30.36 16.69 -2.75
C ASP A 217 31.20 15.73 -1.90
N LEU A 218 31.38 14.52 -2.39
CA LEU A 218 32.26 13.51 -1.79
C LEU A 218 33.74 13.95 -1.88
N VAL A 219 34.47 13.76 -0.82
CA VAL A 219 35.89 14.08 -0.73
C VAL A 219 36.70 12.77 -0.75
N ASP A 220 37.97 12.87 -1.23
CA ASP A 220 38.84 11.71 -1.20
C ASP A 220 39.11 11.23 0.22
N GLY A 221 38.94 9.92 0.45
CA GLY A 221 39.02 9.30 1.77
C GLY A 221 37.70 9.23 2.54
N ASP A 222 36.61 9.81 2.02
CA ASP A 222 35.27 9.68 2.65
C ASP A 222 34.79 8.22 2.62
N LEU A 223 34.20 7.81 3.73
CA LEU A 223 33.26 6.67 3.74
C LEU A 223 31.90 7.16 3.27
N VAL A 224 31.23 6.39 2.42
CA VAL A 224 29.90 6.70 1.91
C VAL A 224 28.90 5.67 2.46
N CYS A 225 27.93 6.13 3.24
CA CYS A 225 26.81 5.34 3.69
C CYS A 225 25.66 5.48 2.68
N ILE A 226 25.14 4.35 2.18
CA ILE A 226 23.95 4.32 1.33
C ILE A 226 22.92 3.41 1.98
N ASP A 227 21.71 3.95 2.21
CA ASP A 227 20.56 3.22 2.74
C ASP A 227 19.35 3.48 1.83
N SER A 228 18.69 2.40 1.31
CA SER A 228 17.68 2.53 0.27
C SER A 228 16.78 1.28 0.18
#